data_6802d8e8902181360344cfcfd4da9c95
#
_entry.id   6802d8e8902181360344cfcfd4da9c95
#
_cell.length_a   1.000
_cell.length_b   1.000
_cell.length_c   1.000
_cell.angle_alpha   90.00
_cell.angle_beta   90.00
_cell.angle_gamma   90.00
#
_symmetry.space_group_name_H-M   'P 1'
#
loop_
_entity.id
_entity.type
_entity.pdbx_description
1 polymer ?
#
loop_
_entity_poly.entity_id
_entity_poly.type
_entity_poly.pdbx_seq_one_letter_code
_entity_poly.pdbx_strand_id
1 'polypeptide(L)'
;MGTPYENQILGAFVFALGVECGKAGVFMPANLFQQTPLDGTFGDLVVGAEWCLALEFKREEGTIDSEKGKWSKEALQAFEGDTLLKVASRRAHMLCFSRPTSDGIDLFAMVYASALGLDKSKVEMECHRLIQALVHLVGDESPEAKEKIGLPPRELEAYLRKLASYRRQGGGGRDATWLAVAKSGDSFKIRTSSSLEQLLEPLQQRARSPSEQQDHSVWRGPTLRSRDDDEHER
;
A
#
# COMPACT_ATOMS: atom_id res chain seq x y z
N MET A 1 -8.65 -23.86 -11.27
CA MET A 1 -9.16 -22.87 -10.31
C MET A 1 -9.37 -21.56 -11.03
N GLY A 2 -10.41 -20.78 -10.67
CA GLY A 2 -10.59 -19.44 -11.25
C GLY A 2 -9.57 -18.45 -10.67
N THR A 3 -9.07 -17.53 -11.50
CA THR A 3 -8.18 -16.46 -11.04
C THR A 3 -8.99 -15.47 -10.17
N PRO A 4 -8.49 -15.05 -8.98
CA PRO A 4 -9.19 -14.11 -8.11
C PRO A 4 -9.35 -12.74 -8.76
N TYR A 5 -10.30 -11.96 -8.29
CA TYR A 5 -10.46 -10.57 -8.70
C TYR A 5 -9.39 -9.66 -8.06
N GLU A 6 -9.08 -8.53 -8.69
CA GLU A 6 -8.06 -7.57 -8.17
C GLU A 6 -8.34 -7.13 -6.73
N ASN A 7 -9.60 -6.86 -6.39
CA ASN A 7 -10.00 -6.49 -5.02
C ASN A 7 -9.80 -7.61 -3.99
N GLN A 8 -9.86 -8.88 -4.41
CA GLN A 8 -9.57 -10.02 -3.53
C GLN A 8 -8.06 -10.12 -3.27
N ILE A 9 -7.24 -9.88 -4.30
CA ILE A 9 -5.77 -9.85 -4.19
C ILE A 9 -5.34 -8.70 -3.27
N LEU A 10 -5.89 -7.51 -3.49
CA LEU A 10 -5.64 -6.33 -2.64
C LEU A 10 -6.07 -6.60 -1.19
N GLY A 11 -7.25 -7.18 -0.99
CA GLY A 11 -7.72 -7.56 0.34
C GLY A 11 -6.80 -8.55 1.05
N ALA A 12 -6.31 -9.58 0.33
CA ALA A 12 -5.35 -10.55 0.85
C ALA A 12 -4.01 -9.88 1.23
N PHE A 13 -3.52 -8.96 0.40
CA PHE A 13 -2.30 -8.19 0.69
C PHE A 13 -2.46 -7.33 1.96
N VAL A 14 -3.54 -6.57 2.07
CA VAL A 14 -3.81 -5.72 3.24
C VAL A 14 -3.97 -6.55 4.51
N PHE A 15 -4.64 -7.71 4.42
CA PHE A 15 -4.76 -8.63 5.54
C PHE A 15 -3.38 -9.15 5.98
N ALA A 16 -2.55 -9.63 5.05
CA ALA A 16 -1.21 -10.13 5.35
C ALA A 16 -0.32 -9.02 5.95
N LEU A 17 -0.38 -7.80 5.40
CA LEU A 17 0.31 -6.63 5.94
C LEU A 17 -0.12 -6.36 7.39
N GLY A 18 -1.42 -6.38 7.67
CA GLY A 18 -1.96 -6.18 9.03
C GLY A 18 -1.47 -7.24 10.02
N VAL A 19 -1.40 -8.52 9.59
CA VAL A 19 -0.87 -9.61 10.41
C VAL A 19 0.61 -9.39 10.75
N GLU A 20 1.44 -9.06 9.76
CA GLU A 20 2.88 -8.83 10.00
C GLU A 20 3.14 -7.57 10.84
N CYS A 21 2.38 -6.49 10.60
CA CYS A 21 2.43 -5.31 11.47
C CYS A 21 2.04 -5.65 12.92
N GLY A 22 1.01 -6.47 13.11
CA GLY A 22 0.59 -6.92 14.45
C GLY A 22 1.66 -7.75 15.16
N LYS A 23 2.33 -8.67 14.44
CA LYS A 23 3.45 -9.47 14.99
C LYS A 23 4.63 -8.58 15.39
N ALA A 24 4.94 -7.57 14.59
CA ALA A 24 6.05 -6.65 14.84
C ALA A 24 5.72 -5.53 15.85
N GLY A 25 4.45 -5.39 16.26
CA GLY A 25 4.01 -4.31 17.13
C GLY A 25 4.06 -2.92 16.49
N VAL A 26 4.08 -2.86 15.14
CA VAL A 26 4.14 -1.60 14.39
C VAL A 26 2.78 -1.23 13.83
N PHE A 27 2.55 0.06 13.63
CA PHE A 27 1.34 0.57 12.99
C PHE A 27 1.69 1.17 11.63
N MET A 28 1.04 0.67 10.57
CA MET A 28 1.24 1.17 9.21
C MET A 28 -0.08 1.69 8.63
N PRO A 29 -0.17 2.98 8.33
CA PRO A 29 -1.31 3.54 7.62
C PRO A 29 -1.44 2.95 6.21
N ALA A 30 -2.68 2.70 5.79
CA ALA A 30 -3.02 2.23 4.46
C ALA A 30 -4.16 3.08 3.88
N ASN A 31 -3.97 3.60 2.67
CA ASN A 31 -4.95 4.37 1.91
C ASN A 31 -5.39 3.59 0.69
N LEU A 32 -6.66 3.23 0.64
CA LEU A 32 -7.29 2.49 -0.45
C LEU A 32 -7.98 3.46 -1.41
N PHE A 33 -7.60 3.42 -2.68
CA PHE A 33 -8.19 4.25 -3.74
C PHE A 33 -8.97 3.45 -4.77
N GLN A 34 -8.87 2.13 -4.75
CA GLN A 34 -9.55 1.25 -5.69
C GLN A 34 -11.05 1.58 -5.78
N GLN A 35 -11.56 1.70 -7.00
CA GLN A 35 -12.95 2.08 -7.30
C GLN A 35 -13.36 3.52 -6.87
N THR A 36 -12.40 4.37 -6.57
CA THR A 36 -12.63 5.80 -6.34
C THR A 36 -12.25 6.61 -7.59
N PRO A 37 -12.71 7.87 -7.74
CA PRO A 37 -12.23 8.75 -8.82
C PRO A 37 -10.72 9.02 -8.79
N LEU A 38 -10.03 8.66 -7.71
CA LEU A 38 -8.59 8.86 -7.49
C LEU A 38 -7.75 7.65 -7.87
N ASP A 39 -8.36 6.49 -8.10
CA ASP A 39 -7.72 5.25 -8.53
C ASP A 39 -6.78 5.49 -9.72
N GLY A 40 -7.28 6.14 -10.78
CA GLY A 40 -6.46 6.49 -11.94
C GLY A 40 -5.32 7.47 -11.68
N THR A 41 -5.28 8.13 -10.50
CA THR A 41 -4.27 9.14 -10.14
C THR A 41 -3.22 8.57 -9.19
N PHE A 42 -3.64 7.85 -8.16
CA PHE A 42 -2.79 7.46 -7.04
C PHE A 42 -2.51 5.95 -6.96
N GLY A 43 -3.05 5.15 -7.89
CA GLY A 43 -3.03 3.69 -7.85
C GLY A 43 -4.08 3.14 -6.89
N ASP A 44 -4.03 1.84 -6.61
CA ASP A 44 -5.05 1.15 -5.81
C ASP A 44 -4.85 1.34 -4.30
N LEU A 45 -3.60 1.45 -3.85
CA LEU A 45 -3.22 1.49 -2.44
C LEU A 45 -1.96 2.31 -2.21
N VAL A 46 -1.96 3.15 -1.20
CA VAL A 46 -0.75 3.79 -0.64
C VAL A 46 -0.57 3.32 0.80
N VAL A 47 0.60 2.79 1.12
CA VAL A 47 0.96 2.33 2.47
C VAL A 47 2.20 3.03 2.97
N GLY A 48 2.33 3.15 4.29
CA GLY A 48 3.51 3.70 4.94
C GLY A 48 3.22 4.92 5.82
N ALA A 49 4.21 5.33 6.59
CA ALA A 49 4.18 6.49 7.47
C ALA A 49 5.25 7.52 7.11
N GLU A 50 6.49 7.36 7.57
CA GLU A 50 7.62 8.23 7.20
C GLU A 50 8.10 7.97 5.76
N TRP A 51 7.98 6.73 5.33
CA TRP A 51 8.30 6.23 3.99
C TRP A 51 7.05 5.57 3.43
N CYS A 52 6.59 6.05 2.31
CA CYS A 52 5.35 5.64 1.68
C CYS A 52 5.61 4.92 0.36
N LEU A 53 4.78 3.93 0.07
CA LEU A 53 4.81 3.14 -1.14
C LEU A 53 3.44 3.19 -1.82
N ALA A 54 3.41 3.41 -3.12
CA ALA A 54 2.23 3.25 -3.95
C ALA A 54 2.21 1.84 -4.55
N LEU A 55 1.05 1.20 -4.52
CA LEU A 55 0.83 -0.14 -5.03
C LEU A 55 -0.32 -0.12 -6.04
N GLU A 56 -0.07 -0.71 -7.19
CA GLU A 56 -1.06 -1.01 -8.22
C GLU A 56 -1.28 -2.51 -8.19
N PHE A 57 -2.52 -2.97 -8.34
CA PHE A 57 -2.84 -4.39 -8.33
C PHE A 57 -3.33 -4.84 -9.70
N LYS A 58 -2.94 -6.03 -10.09
CA LYS A 58 -3.41 -6.72 -11.29
C LYS A 58 -3.84 -8.13 -10.93
N ARG A 59 -4.90 -8.56 -11.58
CA ARG A 59 -5.49 -9.88 -11.36
C ARG A 59 -4.47 -11.00 -11.52
N GLU A 60 -3.65 -10.92 -12.59
CA GLU A 60 -2.66 -11.92 -12.95
C GLU A 60 -1.56 -11.32 -13.82
N GLU A 61 -0.44 -12.02 -13.93
CA GLU A 61 0.71 -11.58 -14.74
C GLU A 61 0.32 -11.21 -16.18
N GLY A 62 -0.54 -12.02 -16.81
CA GLY A 62 -1.02 -11.78 -18.19
C GLY A 62 -1.79 -10.47 -18.38
N THR A 63 -2.24 -9.84 -17.31
CA THR A 63 -2.98 -8.56 -17.36
C THR A 63 -2.09 -7.32 -17.15
N ILE A 64 -0.79 -7.48 -16.89
CA ILE A 64 0.16 -6.37 -16.67
C ILE A 64 0.21 -5.44 -17.88
N ASP A 65 0.15 -5.97 -19.10
CA ASP A 65 0.18 -5.16 -20.32
C ASP A 65 -1.02 -4.20 -20.44
N SER A 66 -2.13 -4.46 -19.75
CA SER A 66 -3.27 -3.53 -19.68
C SER A 66 -2.87 -2.20 -19.05
N GLU A 67 -1.86 -2.20 -18.17
CA GLU A 67 -1.35 -0.97 -17.55
C GLU A 67 -0.67 -0.05 -18.58
N LYS A 68 0.06 -0.61 -19.52
CA LYS A 68 0.65 0.15 -20.65
C LYS A 68 -0.41 0.82 -21.50
N GLY A 69 -1.59 0.21 -21.65
CA GLY A 69 -2.71 0.75 -22.39
C GLY A 69 -3.28 2.06 -21.82
N LYS A 70 -3.02 2.35 -20.55
CA LYS A 70 -3.39 3.61 -19.89
C LYS A 70 -2.52 4.79 -20.34
N TRP A 71 -1.44 4.55 -21.09
CA TRP A 71 -0.42 5.52 -21.46
C TRP A 71 -0.40 5.80 -22.95
N SER A 72 -0.21 7.06 -23.36
CA SER A 72 0.15 7.40 -24.74
C SER A 72 1.64 7.13 -24.96
N LYS A 73 2.04 7.02 -26.24
CA LYS A 73 3.46 6.88 -26.59
C LYS A 73 4.27 8.07 -26.08
N GLU A 74 3.75 9.28 -26.23
CA GLU A 74 4.38 10.53 -25.83
C GLU A 74 4.56 10.58 -24.31
N ALA A 75 3.53 10.11 -23.55
CA ALA A 75 3.60 10.03 -22.11
C ALA A 75 4.65 9.01 -21.62
N LEU A 76 4.74 7.85 -22.28
CA LEU A 76 5.79 6.86 -21.97
C LEU A 76 7.18 7.40 -22.27
N GLN A 77 7.36 8.10 -23.41
CA GLN A 77 8.63 8.74 -23.76
C GLN A 77 9.01 9.85 -22.76
N ALA A 78 8.04 10.67 -22.35
CA ALA A 78 8.26 11.68 -21.33
C ALA A 78 8.67 11.06 -19.99
N PHE A 79 8.03 9.97 -19.58
CA PHE A 79 8.41 9.24 -18.36
C PHE A 79 9.82 8.62 -18.52
N GLU A 80 10.11 7.99 -19.65
CA GLU A 80 11.43 7.40 -19.93
C GLU A 80 12.54 8.44 -19.89
N GLY A 81 12.29 9.64 -20.39
CA GLY A 81 13.22 10.78 -20.36
C GLY A 81 13.41 11.39 -18.96
N ASP A 82 12.47 11.17 -18.03
CA ASP A 82 12.50 11.77 -16.70
C ASP A 82 13.22 10.86 -15.69
N THR A 83 14.49 11.18 -15.43
CA THR A 83 15.32 10.41 -14.49
C THR A 83 14.76 10.42 -13.07
N LEU A 84 14.19 11.55 -12.61
CA LEU A 84 13.63 11.65 -11.25
C LEU A 84 12.38 10.77 -11.09
N LEU A 85 11.51 10.74 -12.11
CA LEU A 85 10.34 9.84 -12.10
C LEU A 85 10.75 8.37 -12.09
N LYS A 86 11.78 7.99 -12.86
CA LYS A 86 12.27 6.60 -12.85
C LYS A 86 12.85 6.20 -11.50
N VAL A 87 13.64 7.07 -10.88
CA VAL A 87 14.17 6.82 -9.54
C VAL A 87 13.05 6.71 -8.51
N ALA A 88 12.08 7.62 -8.54
CA ALA A 88 10.93 7.58 -7.66
C ALA A 88 10.09 6.29 -7.86
N SER A 89 9.84 5.90 -9.11
CA SER A 89 9.13 4.67 -9.43
C SER A 89 9.85 3.43 -8.88
N ARG A 90 11.18 3.34 -9.05
CA ARG A 90 11.97 2.22 -8.53
C ARG A 90 11.88 2.09 -7.01
N ARG A 91 11.82 3.21 -6.32
CA ARG A 91 11.82 3.25 -4.87
C ARG A 91 10.44 3.06 -4.27
N ALA A 92 9.40 3.60 -4.90
CA ALA A 92 8.15 3.79 -4.21
C ALA A 92 6.88 3.46 -5.01
N HIS A 93 7.00 2.80 -6.16
CA HIS A 93 5.83 2.40 -6.92
C HIS A 93 5.98 0.96 -7.43
N MET A 94 5.15 0.07 -6.90
CA MET A 94 5.16 -1.35 -7.25
C MET A 94 3.84 -1.74 -7.91
N LEU A 95 3.90 -2.71 -8.81
CA LEU A 95 2.77 -3.40 -9.38
C LEU A 95 2.74 -4.81 -8.80
N CYS A 96 1.64 -5.14 -8.13
CA CYS A 96 1.39 -6.45 -7.52
C CYS A 96 0.47 -7.27 -8.42
N PHE A 97 0.75 -8.56 -8.56
CA PHE A 97 -0.03 -9.47 -9.40
C PHE A 97 0.02 -10.90 -8.84
N SER A 98 -0.93 -11.73 -9.27
CA SER A 98 -0.95 -13.13 -8.86
C SER A 98 -0.36 -14.07 -9.92
N ARG A 99 0.17 -15.21 -9.46
CA ARG A 99 0.52 -16.39 -10.27
C ARG A 99 -0.09 -17.64 -9.68
N PRO A 100 -0.76 -18.47 -10.49
CA PRO A 100 -1.16 -19.79 -10.05
C PRO A 100 0.04 -20.67 -9.71
N THR A 101 -0.06 -21.44 -8.66
CA THR A 101 0.90 -22.47 -8.25
C THR A 101 0.20 -23.83 -8.11
N SER A 102 0.94 -24.89 -7.80
CA SER A 102 0.38 -26.25 -7.63
C SER A 102 -0.63 -26.33 -6.47
N ASP A 103 -0.45 -25.54 -5.45
CA ASP A 103 -1.17 -25.58 -4.18
C ASP A 103 -1.99 -24.30 -3.90
N GLY A 104 -2.00 -23.34 -4.84
CA GLY A 104 -2.77 -22.12 -4.65
C GLY A 104 -2.44 -20.98 -5.61
N ILE A 105 -2.28 -19.81 -5.06
CA ILE A 105 -1.98 -18.56 -5.77
C ILE A 105 -0.97 -17.78 -4.95
N ASP A 106 0.18 -17.49 -5.55
CA ASP A 106 1.19 -16.63 -4.96
C ASP A 106 1.06 -15.20 -5.47
N LEU A 107 1.42 -14.24 -4.62
CA LEU A 107 1.45 -12.82 -4.95
C LEU A 107 2.88 -12.37 -5.16
N PHE A 108 3.10 -11.66 -6.27
CA PHE A 108 4.36 -11.08 -6.66
C PHE A 108 4.23 -9.57 -6.80
N ALA A 109 5.35 -8.88 -6.65
CA ALA A 109 5.48 -7.46 -6.87
C ALA A 109 6.66 -7.18 -7.81
N MET A 110 6.50 -6.19 -8.69
CA MET A 110 7.57 -5.67 -9.53
C MET A 110 7.55 -4.15 -9.54
N VAL A 111 8.67 -3.54 -9.88
CA VAL A 111 8.75 -2.08 -10.04
C VAL A 111 7.78 -1.63 -11.14
N TYR A 112 6.97 -0.60 -10.89
CA TYR A 112 5.98 -0.10 -11.83
C TYR A 112 6.58 0.33 -13.18
N ALA A 113 7.73 1.01 -13.18
CA ALA A 113 8.43 1.37 -14.41
C ALA A 113 8.86 0.14 -15.22
N SER A 114 9.18 -0.99 -14.56
CA SER A 114 9.49 -2.27 -15.24
C SER A 114 8.24 -2.87 -15.87
N ALA A 115 7.09 -2.79 -15.22
CA ALA A 115 5.81 -3.21 -15.78
C ALA A 115 5.44 -2.44 -17.05
N LEU A 116 5.82 -1.16 -17.13
CA LEU A 116 5.64 -0.33 -18.32
C LEU A 116 6.71 -0.58 -19.41
N GLY A 117 7.74 -1.39 -19.14
CA GLY A 117 8.87 -1.63 -20.04
C GLY A 117 9.90 -0.49 -20.07
N LEU A 118 9.84 0.45 -19.14
CA LEU A 118 10.72 1.61 -19.04
C LEU A 118 11.99 1.33 -18.20
N ASP A 119 11.99 0.24 -17.48
CA ASP A 119 13.14 -0.27 -16.74
C ASP A 119 13.45 -1.71 -17.15
N LYS A 120 14.71 -1.95 -17.52
CA LYS A 120 15.18 -3.28 -17.92
C LYS A 120 15.43 -4.21 -16.73
N SER A 121 15.53 -3.68 -15.54
CA SER A 121 15.66 -4.49 -14.32
C SER A 121 14.31 -5.13 -14.01
N LYS A 122 14.11 -6.37 -14.47
CA LYS A 122 12.95 -7.18 -14.10
C LYS A 122 13.14 -7.73 -12.68
N VAL A 123 13.28 -6.86 -11.71
CA VAL A 123 13.34 -7.30 -10.31
C VAL A 123 11.93 -7.58 -9.85
N GLU A 124 11.61 -8.85 -9.72
CA GLU A 124 10.39 -9.34 -9.10
C GLU A 124 10.70 -9.86 -7.70
N MET A 125 9.76 -9.71 -6.80
CA MET A 125 9.82 -10.28 -5.45
C MET A 125 8.45 -10.83 -5.07
N GLU A 126 8.43 -11.82 -4.20
CA GLU A 126 7.19 -12.27 -3.57
C GLU A 126 6.63 -11.18 -2.64
N CYS A 127 5.30 -10.98 -2.64
CA CYS A 127 4.68 -9.93 -1.83
C CYS A 127 4.96 -10.07 -0.34
N HIS A 128 5.16 -11.29 0.19
CA HIS A 128 5.53 -11.45 1.59
C HIS A 128 6.87 -10.79 1.93
N ARG A 129 7.87 -10.83 1.02
CA ARG A 129 9.15 -10.12 1.19
C ARG A 129 8.99 -8.61 1.13
N LEU A 130 8.10 -8.12 0.26
CA LEU A 130 7.74 -6.70 0.22
C LEU A 130 7.11 -6.27 1.54
N ILE A 131 6.15 -7.05 2.06
CA ILE A 131 5.51 -6.79 3.36
C ILE A 131 6.53 -6.77 4.49
N GLN A 132 7.44 -7.75 4.55
CA GLN A 132 8.51 -7.76 5.54
C GLN A 132 9.40 -6.52 5.44
N ALA A 133 9.82 -6.14 4.22
CA ALA A 133 10.60 -4.92 4.02
C ALA A 133 9.86 -3.67 4.50
N LEU A 134 8.56 -3.55 4.23
CA LEU A 134 7.72 -2.44 4.71
C LEU A 134 7.65 -2.40 6.24
N VAL A 135 7.43 -3.54 6.88
CA VAL A 135 7.32 -3.64 8.35
C VAL A 135 8.65 -3.28 9.02
N HIS A 136 9.77 -3.75 8.46
CA HIS A 136 11.10 -3.40 8.97
C HIS A 136 11.44 -1.92 8.81
N LEU A 137 10.97 -1.27 7.73
CA LEU A 137 11.19 0.17 7.52
C LEU A 137 10.57 1.04 8.62
N VAL A 138 9.47 0.62 9.24
CA VAL A 138 8.83 1.36 10.34
C VAL A 138 9.62 1.23 11.64
N GLY A 139 10.37 0.13 11.82
CA GLY A 139 11.15 -0.15 13.03
C GLY A 139 12.65 0.15 12.92
N ASP A 140 13.16 0.38 11.70
CA ASP A 140 14.58 0.57 11.45
C ASP A 140 14.90 2.04 11.17
N GLU A 141 15.59 2.69 12.11
CA GLU A 141 16.06 4.07 11.98
C GLU A 141 17.37 4.18 11.18
N SER A 142 17.93 3.08 10.67
CA SER A 142 19.20 3.11 9.94
C SER A 142 19.06 3.91 8.62
N PRO A 143 20.03 4.79 8.29
CA PRO A 143 20.01 5.54 7.03
C PRO A 143 19.99 4.63 5.80
N GLU A 144 20.61 3.46 5.89
CA GLU A 144 20.77 2.52 4.76
C GLU A 144 19.46 1.79 4.40
N ALA A 145 18.59 1.51 5.37
CA ALA A 145 17.26 0.96 5.12
C ALA A 145 16.37 1.98 4.39
N LYS A 146 16.51 3.25 4.74
CA LYS A 146 15.71 4.37 4.22
C LYS A 146 16.01 4.71 2.75
N GLU A 147 17.16 4.31 2.21
CA GLU A 147 17.51 4.57 0.80
C GLU A 147 16.94 3.54 -0.18
N LYS A 148 16.48 2.38 0.29
CA LYS A 148 16.18 1.24 -0.58
C LYS A 148 14.72 1.17 -1.06
N ILE A 149 13.74 1.54 -0.25
CA ILE A 149 12.31 1.46 -0.59
C ILE A 149 11.53 2.63 0.01
N GLY A 150 10.51 3.09 -0.70
CA GLY A 150 9.63 4.17 -0.27
C GLY A 150 10.16 5.58 -0.56
N LEU A 151 9.26 6.55 -0.45
CA LEU A 151 9.52 8.00 -0.50
C LEU A 151 8.84 8.69 0.68
N PRO A 152 9.38 9.82 1.16
CA PRO A 152 8.64 10.68 2.08
C PRO A 152 7.25 11.03 1.52
N PRO A 153 6.23 11.23 2.38
CA PRO A 153 4.84 11.45 1.93
C PRO A 153 4.71 12.55 0.88
N ARG A 154 5.37 13.69 1.09
CA ARG A 154 5.34 14.84 0.17
C ARG A 154 5.95 14.50 -1.20
N GLU A 155 7.05 13.77 -1.20
CA GLU A 155 7.73 13.37 -2.44
C GLU A 155 6.91 12.31 -3.20
N LEU A 156 6.32 11.34 -2.49
CA LEU A 156 5.42 10.37 -3.10
C LEU A 156 4.20 11.06 -3.71
N GLU A 157 3.57 11.98 -3.00
CA GLU A 157 2.41 12.72 -3.52
C GLU A 157 2.78 13.53 -4.78
N ALA A 158 3.92 14.23 -4.77
CA ALA A 158 4.42 14.96 -5.93
C ALA A 158 4.70 14.04 -7.12
N TYR A 159 5.31 12.87 -6.87
CA TYR A 159 5.53 11.85 -7.87
C TYR A 159 4.22 11.36 -8.49
N LEU A 160 3.24 10.98 -7.68
CA LEU A 160 1.95 10.44 -8.16
C LEU A 160 1.16 11.50 -8.94
N ARG A 161 1.14 12.76 -8.49
CA ARG A 161 0.51 13.87 -9.22
C ARG A 161 1.18 14.11 -10.58
N LYS A 162 2.50 14.06 -10.64
CA LYS A 162 3.24 14.18 -11.91
C LYS A 162 2.97 13.00 -12.82
N LEU A 163 2.93 11.77 -12.28
CA LEU A 163 2.57 10.57 -13.03
C LEU A 163 1.18 10.68 -13.63
N ALA A 164 0.20 11.13 -12.84
CA ALA A 164 -1.18 11.33 -13.29
C ALA A 164 -1.29 12.36 -14.42
N SER A 165 -0.45 13.40 -14.42
CA SER A 165 -0.43 14.39 -15.50
C SER A 165 -0.02 13.84 -16.87
N TYR A 166 0.70 12.73 -16.89
CA TYR A 166 1.10 12.03 -18.11
C TYR A 166 0.08 10.98 -18.56
N ARG A 167 -0.73 10.43 -17.66
CA ARG A 167 -1.75 9.44 -18.02
C ARG A 167 -2.86 10.08 -18.87
N ARG A 168 -3.38 9.35 -19.88
CA ARG A 168 -4.44 9.82 -20.80
C ARG A 168 -5.74 10.25 -20.10
N GLN A 169 -6.00 9.73 -18.93
CA GLN A 169 -7.20 10.00 -18.12
C GLN A 169 -7.00 11.15 -17.13
N GLY A 170 -6.12 12.08 -17.43
CA GLY A 170 -5.93 13.28 -16.65
C GLY A 170 -7.22 14.10 -16.54
N GLY A 171 -8.17 13.58 -15.82
CA GLY A 171 -9.21 14.36 -15.19
C GLY A 171 -8.51 15.30 -14.23
N GLY A 172 -8.43 16.59 -14.62
CA GLY A 172 -7.67 17.62 -13.92
C GLY A 172 -7.88 17.57 -12.42
N GLY A 173 -6.83 17.92 -11.72
CA GLY A 173 -6.65 18.05 -10.30
C GLY A 173 -7.91 18.20 -9.46
N ARG A 174 -8.61 17.12 -9.21
CA ARG A 174 -9.58 17.10 -8.14
C ARG A 174 -8.77 17.00 -6.86
N ASP A 175 -9.10 17.83 -5.89
CA ASP A 175 -8.50 17.77 -4.57
C ASP A 175 -8.66 16.35 -4.03
N ALA A 176 -7.55 15.65 -3.91
CA ALA A 176 -7.53 14.31 -3.38
C ALA A 176 -7.81 14.39 -1.89
N THR A 177 -8.82 13.69 -1.42
CA THR A 177 -9.01 13.47 0.00
C THR A 177 -8.28 12.18 0.38
N TRP A 178 -7.21 12.32 1.10
CA TRP A 178 -6.49 11.22 1.71
C TRP A 178 -7.23 10.74 2.96
N LEU A 179 -7.23 9.45 3.19
CA LEU A 179 -7.90 8.82 4.31
C LEU A 179 -6.92 7.87 5.01
N ALA A 180 -6.81 7.93 6.32
CA ALA A 180 -6.08 6.94 7.10
C ALA A 180 -6.91 6.47 8.29
N VAL A 181 -6.79 5.19 8.60
CA VAL A 181 -7.30 4.62 9.84
C VAL A 181 -6.20 4.76 10.89
N ALA A 182 -6.52 5.39 12.01
CA ALA A 182 -5.60 5.58 13.13
C ALA A 182 -6.15 4.92 14.37
N LYS A 183 -5.31 4.16 15.10
CA LYS A 183 -5.65 3.62 16.41
C LYS A 183 -5.72 4.77 17.43
N SER A 184 -6.76 4.79 18.27
CA SER A 184 -6.96 5.78 19.32
C SER A 184 -7.48 5.08 20.58
N GLY A 185 -6.58 4.72 21.50
CA GLY A 185 -6.89 3.83 22.62
C GLY A 185 -7.38 2.47 22.11
N ASP A 186 -8.53 1.99 22.56
CA ASP A 186 -9.14 0.73 22.13
C ASP A 186 -10.04 0.87 20.90
N SER A 187 -10.06 2.03 20.25
CA SER A 187 -10.89 2.31 19.08
C SER A 187 -10.06 2.69 17.86
N PHE A 188 -10.70 2.63 16.66
CA PHE A 188 -10.14 3.15 15.43
C PHE A 188 -10.87 4.43 15.03
N LYS A 189 -10.11 5.43 14.58
CA LYS A 189 -10.65 6.67 14.00
C LYS A 189 -10.22 6.79 12.56
N ILE A 190 -11.14 7.23 11.71
CA ILE A 190 -10.84 7.62 10.35
C ILE A 190 -10.41 9.08 10.36
N ARG A 191 -9.27 9.38 9.78
CA ARG A 191 -8.77 10.74 9.54
C ARG A 191 -8.77 11.03 8.06
N THR A 192 -9.06 12.26 7.70
CA THR A 192 -9.03 12.73 6.31
C THR A 192 -8.19 14.00 6.20
N SER A 193 -7.50 14.18 5.08
CA SER A 193 -6.75 15.39 4.76
C SER A 193 -6.69 15.61 3.25
N SER A 194 -6.45 16.83 2.81
CA SER A 194 -6.13 17.15 1.42
C SER A 194 -4.67 16.88 1.04
N SER A 195 -3.81 16.57 2.02
CA SER A 195 -2.39 16.25 1.83
C SER A 195 -2.04 14.96 2.58
N LEU A 196 -1.27 14.08 1.94
CA LEU A 196 -0.73 12.87 2.55
C LEU A 196 0.22 13.20 3.70
N GLU A 197 1.06 14.22 3.56
CA GLU A 197 1.98 14.67 4.60
C GLU A 197 1.23 15.07 5.89
N GLN A 198 0.22 15.93 5.77
CA GLN A 198 -0.60 16.37 6.91
C GLN A 198 -1.37 15.21 7.56
N LEU A 199 -1.80 14.23 6.76
CA LEU A 199 -2.49 13.06 7.27
C LEU A 199 -1.59 12.20 8.15
N LEU A 200 -0.32 12.03 7.76
CA LEU A 200 0.62 11.12 8.39
C LEU A 200 1.45 11.77 9.51
N GLU A 201 1.60 13.08 9.54
CA GLU A 201 2.38 13.81 10.55
C GLU A 201 2.05 13.43 12.01
N PRO A 202 0.79 13.36 12.45
CA PRO A 202 0.47 12.97 13.82
C PRO A 202 0.78 11.50 14.13
N LEU A 203 0.86 10.65 13.11
CA LEU A 203 1.22 9.23 13.27
C LEU A 203 2.74 9.05 13.41
N GLN A 204 3.51 9.87 12.69
CA GLN A 204 4.97 9.93 12.80
C GLN A 204 5.41 10.44 14.17
N GLN A 205 4.74 11.46 14.72
CA GLN A 205 5.04 12.00 16.05
C GLN A 205 4.83 10.95 17.15
N ARG A 206 3.80 10.11 17.05
CA ARG A 206 3.54 9.02 17.99
C ARG A 206 4.57 7.89 17.91
N ALA A 207 5.05 7.58 16.72
CA ALA A 207 6.11 6.58 16.53
C ALA A 207 7.44 7.02 17.17
N ARG A 208 7.68 8.33 17.30
CA ARG A 208 8.89 8.92 17.92
C ARG A 208 8.82 9.08 19.44
N SER A 209 7.66 8.86 20.06
CA SER A 209 7.49 9.01 21.54
C SER A 209 7.49 7.62 22.20
N PRO A 210 8.61 7.16 22.79
CA PRO A 210 8.74 5.79 23.33
C PRO A 210 7.94 5.52 24.61
N SER A 211 7.32 6.55 25.24
CA SER A 211 6.85 6.48 26.62
C SER A 211 5.43 5.91 26.83
N GLU A 212 4.69 5.56 25.76
CA GLU A 212 3.32 5.03 25.89
C GLU A 212 3.13 3.58 25.40
N GLN A 213 4.23 2.84 25.10
CA GLN A 213 4.13 1.49 24.52
C GLN A 213 4.08 0.34 25.54
N GLN A 214 3.95 0.58 26.84
CA GLN A 214 3.97 -0.48 27.85
C GLN A 214 2.60 -0.78 28.50
N ASP A 215 1.51 -0.67 27.78
CA ASP A 215 0.26 -1.31 28.25
C ASP A 215 -0.15 -2.43 27.27
N HIS A 216 0.55 -3.55 27.39
CA HIS A 216 0.15 -4.82 26.79
C HIS A 216 -1.05 -5.39 27.54
N SER A 217 -2.22 -4.74 27.44
CA SER A 217 -3.47 -5.41 27.77
C SER A 217 -3.67 -6.51 26.72
N VAL A 218 -3.40 -7.73 27.13
CA VAL A 218 -3.70 -8.95 26.37
C VAL A 218 -5.16 -8.85 25.92
N TRP A 219 -5.37 -8.67 24.60
CA TRP A 219 -6.70 -8.69 24.03
C TRP A 219 -7.33 -10.05 24.33
N ARG A 220 -8.27 -10.09 25.28
CA ARG A 220 -9.15 -11.22 25.52
C ARG A 220 -10.34 -11.03 24.59
N GLY A 221 -10.42 -11.84 23.55
CA GLY A 221 -11.56 -11.87 22.65
C GLY A 221 -12.89 -11.93 23.40
N PRO A 222 -13.99 -11.45 22.80
CA PRO A 222 -15.30 -11.55 23.41
C PRO A 222 -15.60 -13.04 23.70
N THR A 223 -15.90 -13.36 24.94
CA THR A 223 -16.43 -14.67 25.33
C THR A 223 -17.77 -14.83 24.65
N LEU A 224 -17.84 -15.71 23.67
CA LEU A 224 -19.12 -16.16 23.13
C LEU A 224 -19.87 -16.84 24.28
N ARG A 225 -20.92 -16.20 24.80
CA ARG A 225 -21.85 -16.87 25.71
C ARG A 225 -22.51 -17.99 24.91
N SER A 226 -22.33 -19.24 25.36
CA SER A 226 -23.08 -20.37 24.86
C SER A 226 -24.55 -20.13 25.18
N ARG A 227 -25.40 -20.38 24.18
CA ARG A 227 -26.85 -20.11 24.21
C ARG A 227 -27.65 -21.29 24.80
N ASP A 228 -27.03 -22.15 25.63
CA ASP A 228 -27.56 -23.42 26.03
C ASP A 228 -28.11 -23.49 27.48
N ASP A 229 -28.28 -22.34 28.18
CA ASP A 229 -28.73 -22.36 29.58
C ASP A 229 -30.18 -21.88 29.82
N ASP A 230 -31.05 -21.84 28.79
CA ASP A 230 -32.45 -21.40 28.95
C ASP A 230 -33.49 -22.43 28.50
N GLU A 231 -33.30 -23.73 28.80
CA GLU A 231 -34.39 -24.75 28.71
C GLU A 231 -34.35 -25.69 29.90
N HIS A 232 -34.74 -25.20 31.09
CA HIS A 232 -35.33 -26.06 32.12
C HIS A 232 -35.94 -25.19 33.22
N GLU A 233 -37.16 -24.71 32.99
CA GLU A 233 -38.15 -24.44 34.04
C GLU A 233 -39.53 -24.17 33.40
N ARG A 234 -40.26 -25.27 33.14
CA ARG A 234 -41.74 -25.33 33.23
C ARG A 234 -42.25 -26.77 33.30
#